data_0e1e97b5e037b2f05f2435e267039026
#
_entry.id   0e1e97b5e037b2f05f2435e267039026
#
_cell.length_a   1.000
_cell.length_b   1.000
_cell.length_c   1.000
_cell.angle_alpha   90.00
_cell.angle_beta   90.00
_cell.angle_gamma   90.00
#
_symmetry.space_group_name_H-M   'P 1'
#
loop_
_entity.id
_entity.type
_entity.pdbx_description
1 polymer ?
#
loop_
_entity_poly.entity_id
_entity_poly.type
_entity_poly.pdbx_seq_one_letter_code
_entity_poly.pdbx_strand_id
1 'polypeptide(L)'
;VHCYTLSPDGTTKYLSELETGVEVLVLDTKGKARRATIGRCKIEKRPMLMIKAKVGEEIGGIIAQDAETIRLVKSNGHLISVTHLKKGDSVLVHSKTATGRHFGMEVSDEYILEK
;
A
#
# COMPACT_ATOMS: atom_id res chain seq x y z
N VAL A 1 -15.23 -0.04 0.25
CA VAL A 1 -13.86 0.37 0.54
C VAL A 1 -13.15 0.68 -0.78
N HIS A 2 -12.71 1.90 -0.93
CA HIS A 2 -11.99 2.34 -2.12
C HIS A 2 -10.49 2.18 -1.92
N CYS A 3 -10.02 0.97 -2.06
CA CYS A 3 -8.61 0.64 -1.97
C CYS A 3 -8.13 0.07 -3.30
N TYR A 4 -6.92 0.42 -3.68
CA TYR A 4 -6.38 0.10 -5.00
C TYR A 4 -5.18 -0.82 -4.89
N THR A 5 -4.97 -1.58 -5.96
CA THR A 5 -3.71 -2.29 -6.18
C THR A 5 -3.16 -1.90 -7.55
N LEU A 6 -1.86 -2.04 -7.69
CA LEU A 6 -1.16 -1.69 -8.93
C LEU A 6 -1.11 -2.91 -9.85
N SER A 7 -1.44 -2.70 -11.11
CA SER A 7 -1.35 -3.71 -12.16
C SER A 7 0.00 -3.61 -12.89
N PRO A 8 0.46 -4.69 -13.54
CA PRO A 8 1.75 -4.68 -14.25
C PRO A 8 1.86 -3.65 -15.37
N ASP A 9 0.74 -3.22 -15.93
CA ASP A 9 0.70 -2.21 -16.98
C ASP A 9 0.75 -0.76 -16.45
N GLY A 10 0.87 -0.60 -15.12
CA GLY A 10 0.92 0.70 -14.47
C GLY A 10 -0.44 1.29 -14.11
N THR A 11 -1.52 0.64 -14.48
CA THR A 11 -2.86 1.05 -14.07
C THR A 11 -3.19 0.54 -12.66
N THR A 12 -4.24 1.08 -12.08
CA THR A 12 -4.73 0.64 -10.76
C THR A 12 -6.08 -0.04 -10.91
N LYS A 13 -6.35 -0.96 -10.01
CA LYS A 13 -7.65 -1.61 -9.89
C LYS A 13 -8.13 -1.52 -8.45
N TYR A 14 -9.42 -1.38 -8.25
CA TYR A 14 -10.00 -1.55 -6.94
C TYR A 14 -9.84 -3.00 -6.50
N LEU A 15 -9.69 -3.22 -5.21
CA LEU A 15 -9.61 -4.59 -4.69
C LEU A 15 -10.85 -5.40 -5.04
N SER A 16 -12.01 -4.76 -5.11
CA SER A 16 -13.28 -5.42 -5.49
C SER A 16 -13.32 -5.88 -6.95
N GLU A 17 -12.42 -5.37 -7.78
CA GLU A 17 -12.32 -5.77 -9.20
C GLU A 17 -11.40 -6.96 -9.42
N LEU A 18 -10.73 -7.41 -8.37
CA LEU A 18 -9.79 -8.52 -8.47
C LEU A 18 -10.53 -9.86 -8.53
N GLU A 19 -10.10 -10.69 -9.45
CA GLU A 19 -10.64 -12.04 -9.67
C GLU A 19 -9.48 -13.01 -9.88
N THR A 20 -9.79 -14.31 -9.79
CA THR A 20 -8.84 -15.37 -10.14
C THR A 20 -8.32 -15.16 -11.56
N GLY A 21 -7.02 -15.20 -11.73
CA GLY A 21 -6.36 -15.01 -13.02
C GLY A 21 -5.91 -13.59 -13.31
N VAL A 22 -6.37 -12.62 -12.54
CA VAL A 22 -5.92 -11.22 -12.69
C VAL A 22 -4.47 -11.10 -12.21
N GLU A 23 -3.65 -10.39 -12.98
CA GLU A 23 -2.27 -10.11 -12.58
C GLU A 23 -2.19 -8.83 -11.77
N VAL A 24 -1.38 -8.86 -10.72
CA VAL A 24 -1.04 -7.71 -9.88
C VAL A 24 0.47 -7.56 -9.79
N LEU A 25 0.91 -6.39 -9.42
CA LEU A 25 2.32 -6.09 -9.21
C LEU A 25 2.67 -6.27 -7.74
N VAL A 26 3.73 -6.99 -7.48
CA VAL A 26 4.28 -7.17 -6.13
C VAL A 26 5.66 -6.55 -6.07
N LEU A 27 5.88 -5.72 -5.07
CA LEU A 27 7.14 -5.01 -4.87
C LEU A 27 7.85 -5.54 -3.63
N ASP A 28 9.16 -5.69 -3.73
CA ASP A 28 9.96 -6.00 -2.56
C ASP A 28 10.39 -4.71 -1.83
N THR A 29 11.13 -4.85 -0.73
CA THR A 29 11.58 -3.72 0.07
C THR A 29 12.57 -2.79 -0.64
N LYS A 30 13.11 -3.23 -1.76
CA LYS A 30 14.05 -2.45 -2.58
C LYS A 30 13.37 -1.81 -3.79
N GLY A 31 12.05 -1.97 -3.90
CA GLY A 31 11.28 -1.45 -5.02
C GLY A 31 11.32 -2.32 -6.26
N LYS A 32 11.93 -3.50 -6.20
CA LYS A 32 11.94 -4.44 -7.31
C LYS A 32 10.57 -5.08 -7.48
N ALA A 33 10.03 -5.00 -8.68
CA ALA A 33 8.69 -5.46 -8.98
C ALA A 33 8.69 -6.82 -9.66
N ARG A 34 7.66 -7.60 -9.38
CA ARG A 34 7.35 -8.83 -10.10
C ARG A 34 5.86 -8.96 -10.31
N ARG A 35 5.47 -9.73 -11.30
CA ARG A 35 4.07 -10.05 -11.55
C ARG A 35 3.64 -11.20 -10.65
N ALA A 36 2.41 -11.15 -10.18
CA ALA A 36 1.79 -12.26 -9.49
C ALA A 36 0.36 -12.41 -9.98
N THR A 37 -0.11 -13.63 -10.04
CA THR A 37 -1.47 -13.93 -10.48
C THR A 37 -2.35 -14.23 -9.28
N ILE A 38 -3.52 -13.63 -9.23
CA ILE A 38 -4.50 -13.89 -8.19
C ILE A 38 -5.01 -15.32 -8.32
N GLY A 39 -4.77 -16.14 -7.30
CA GLY A 39 -5.28 -17.51 -7.25
C GLY A 39 -6.68 -17.59 -6.68
N ARG A 40 -6.99 -16.74 -5.71
CA ARG A 40 -8.30 -16.69 -5.06
C ARG A 40 -8.56 -15.30 -4.52
N CYS A 41 -9.77 -14.82 -4.69
CA CYS A 41 -10.20 -13.56 -4.10
C CYS A 41 -11.41 -13.84 -3.21
N LYS A 42 -11.36 -13.34 -1.98
CA LYS A 42 -12.41 -13.51 -1.00
C LYS A 42 -12.83 -12.13 -0.50
N ILE A 43 -14.12 -11.87 -0.54
CA ILE A 43 -14.69 -10.59 -0.06
C ILE A 43 -15.37 -10.85 1.28
N GLU A 44 -14.93 -10.16 2.31
CA GLU A 44 -15.44 -10.30 3.66
C GLU A 44 -15.60 -8.93 4.32
N LYS A 45 -16.50 -8.86 5.26
CA LYS A 45 -16.62 -7.69 6.15
C LYS A 45 -15.64 -7.86 7.30
N ARG A 46 -14.76 -6.90 7.46
CA ARG A 46 -13.72 -6.88 8.51
C ARG A 46 -13.56 -5.47 9.05
N PRO A 47 -13.14 -5.33 10.32
CA PRO A 47 -12.73 -4.01 10.82
C PRO A 47 -11.57 -3.47 9.98
N MET A 48 -11.64 -2.21 9.62
CA MET A 48 -10.67 -1.57 8.77
C MET A 48 -10.05 -0.35 9.44
N LEU A 49 -8.83 -0.05 9.07
CA LEU A 49 -8.11 1.16 9.46
C LEU A 49 -7.86 2.01 8.24
N MET A 50 -8.02 3.30 8.39
CA MET A 50 -7.51 4.25 7.40
C MET A 50 -6.16 4.78 7.89
N ILE A 51 -5.13 4.60 7.06
CA ILE A 51 -3.78 5.03 7.36
C ILE A 51 -3.43 6.14 6.39
N LYS A 52 -3.11 7.30 6.92
CA LYS A 52 -2.69 8.44 6.10
C LYS A 52 -1.18 8.63 6.21
N ALA A 53 -0.55 8.82 5.07
CA ALA A 53 0.87 9.09 4.98
C ALA A 53 1.09 10.45 4.33
N LYS A 54 2.04 11.19 4.85
CA LYS A 54 2.41 12.48 4.31
C LYS A 54 3.74 12.35 3.57
N VAL A 55 3.76 12.79 2.32
CA VAL A 55 4.96 12.81 1.47
C VAL A 55 5.16 14.25 1.01
N GLY A 56 6.12 14.94 1.61
CA GLY A 56 6.26 16.36 1.37
C GLY A 56 5.01 17.11 1.84
N GLU A 57 4.32 17.77 0.91
CA GLU A 57 3.07 18.46 1.19
C GLU A 57 1.83 17.65 0.80
N GLU A 58 2.02 16.49 0.20
CA GLU A 58 0.94 15.64 -0.24
C GLU A 58 0.57 14.62 0.85
N ILE A 59 -0.71 14.31 0.93
CA ILE A 59 -1.23 13.30 1.84
C ILE A 59 -1.91 12.22 1.02
N GLY A 60 -1.44 11.00 1.18
CA GLY A 60 -2.07 9.82 0.62
C GLY A 60 -2.66 8.96 1.72
N GLY A 61 -3.49 8.03 1.36
CA GLY A 61 -4.09 7.12 2.31
C GLY A 61 -4.25 5.73 1.77
N ILE A 62 -4.27 4.78 2.69
CA ILE A 62 -4.58 3.39 2.38
C ILE A 62 -5.55 2.88 3.44
N ILE A 63 -6.46 2.02 3.00
CA ILE A 63 -7.37 1.34 3.91
C ILE A 63 -6.91 -0.10 4.01
N ALA A 64 -6.65 -0.54 5.23
CA ALA A 64 -6.15 -1.88 5.50
C ALA A 64 -6.97 -2.53 6.60
N GLN A 65 -6.99 -3.85 6.62
CA GLN A 65 -7.66 -4.58 7.68
C GLN A 65 -6.99 -4.31 9.03
N ASP A 66 -7.78 -4.11 10.06
CA ASP A 66 -7.29 -3.98 11.44
C ASP A 66 -6.94 -5.36 11.98
N ALA A 67 -5.75 -5.83 11.63
CA ALA A 67 -5.25 -7.14 12.04
C ALA A 67 -3.74 -7.12 12.15
N GLU A 68 -3.20 -7.86 13.11
CA GLU A 68 -1.76 -7.91 13.35
C GLU A 68 -0.94 -8.45 12.19
N THR A 69 -1.55 -9.29 11.37
CA THR A 69 -0.87 -9.89 10.22
C THR A 69 -0.76 -8.95 9.02
N ILE A 70 -1.46 -7.83 9.06
CA ILE A 70 -1.37 -6.80 8.02
C ILE A 70 -0.22 -5.87 8.40
N ARG A 71 0.79 -5.80 7.54
CA ARG A 71 2.04 -5.11 7.85
C ARG A 71 2.41 -4.14 6.76
N LEU A 72 3.04 -3.07 7.18
CA LEU A 72 3.65 -2.09 6.28
C LEU A 72 5.16 -2.18 6.40
N VAL A 73 5.85 -1.68 5.40
CA VAL A 73 7.32 -1.68 5.38
C VAL A 73 7.81 -0.35 5.91
N LYS A 74 8.64 -0.40 6.95
CA LYS A 74 9.26 0.80 7.51
C LYS A 74 10.40 1.27 6.62
N SER A 75 10.83 2.52 6.84
CA SER A 75 11.94 3.11 6.11
C SER A 75 13.25 2.34 6.20
N ASN A 76 13.45 1.59 7.28
CA ASN A 76 14.63 0.73 7.47
C ASN A 76 14.50 -0.66 6.84
N GLY A 77 13.40 -0.94 6.13
CA GLY A 77 13.13 -2.24 5.52
C GLY A 77 12.46 -3.26 6.43
N HIS A 78 12.30 -2.95 7.70
CA HIS A 78 11.60 -3.84 8.64
C HIS A 78 10.09 -3.71 8.48
N LEU A 79 9.35 -4.71 8.92
CA LEU A 79 7.91 -4.72 8.87
C LEU A 79 7.31 -4.23 10.18
N ILE A 80 6.19 -3.56 10.09
CA ILE A 80 5.41 -3.15 11.26
C ILE A 80 3.94 -3.48 11.03
N SER A 81 3.32 -4.12 12.03
CA SER A 81 1.88 -4.37 11.97
C SER A 81 1.11 -3.07 12.00
N VAL A 82 0.03 -3.01 11.24
CA VAL A 82 -0.85 -1.83 11.25
C VAL A 82 -1.45 -1.55 12.63
N THR A 83 -1.56 -2.58 13.49
CA THR A 83 -2.05 -2.42 14.87
C THR A 83 -1.03 -1.75 15.78
N HIS A 84 0.24 -1.70 15.39
CA HIS A 84 1.32 -1.09 16.17
C HIS A 84 1.78 0.26 15.61
N LEU A 85 1.18 0.72 14.54
CA LEU A 85 1.53 2.02 13.95
C LEU A 85 1.18 3.15 14.90
N LYS A 86 2.08 4.13 14.95
CA LYS A 86 1.91 5.36 15.74
C LYS A 86 2.15 6.57 14.85
N LYS A 87 1.55 7.68 15.21
CA LYS A 87 1.85 8.96 14.60
C LYS A 87 3.36 9.22 14.65
N GLY A 88 3.93 9.60 13.53
CA GLY A 88 5.35 9.84 13.40
C GLY A 88 6.16 8.66 12.90
N ASP A 89 5.58 7.47 12.80
CA ASP A 89 6.25 6.34 12.19
C ASP A 89 6.47 6.60 10.70
N SER A 90 7.62 6.15 10.19
CA SER A 90 7.95 6.30 8.78
C SER A 90 7.83 4.96 8.06
N VAL A 91 7.22 4.99 6.90
CA VAL A 91 7.06 3.79 6.07
C VAL A 91 7.37 4.12 4.63
N LEU A 92 7.62 3.06 3.87
CA LEU A 92 7.86 3.20 2.44
C LEU A 92 6.55 3.45 1.70
N VAL A 93 6.58 4.42 0.82
CA VAL A 93 5.47 4.69 -0.10
C VAL A 93 6.00 4.81 -1.51
N HIS A 94 5.17 4.46 -2.47
CA HIS A 94 5.44 4.74 -3.87
C HIS A 94 4.72 6.04 -4.22
N SER A 95 5.47 7.04 -4.63
CA SER A 95 4.87 8.31 -5.03
C SER A 95 5.22 8.65 -6.47
N LYS A 96 4.29 9.30 -7.11
CA LYS A 96 4.44 9.83 -8.44
C LYS A 96 4.38 11.33 -8.33
N THR A 97 5.44 12.02 -8.74
CA THR A 97 5.42 13.49 -8.68
C THR A 97 4.41 14.05 -9.68
N ALA A 98 4.02 15.30 -9.47
CA ALA A 98 3.13 15.99 -10.38
C ALA A 98 3.67 16.06 -11.82
N THR A 99 4.99 15.99 -12.00
CA THR A 99 5.62 15.93 -13.31
C THR A 99 5.52 14.56 -13.96
N GLY A 100 5.15 13.53 -13.20
CA GLY A 100 5.05 12.16 -13.67
C GLY A 100 6.38 11.53 -14.08
N ARG A 101 7.49 12.10 -13.64
CA ARG A 101 8.82 11.68 -14.09
C ARG A 101 9.53 10.70 -13.18
N HIS A 102 9.05 10.52 -11.98
CA HIS A 102 9.66 9.63 -11.02
C HIS A 102 8.81 8.39 -10.88
N PHE A 103 9.31 7.29 -11.41
CA PHE A 103 8.66 5.99 -11.33
C PHE A 103 9.47 5.06 -10.46
N GLY A 104 8.80 4.26 -9.64
CA GLY A 104 9.45 3.30 -8.78
C GLY A 104 10.28 3.92 -7.67
N MET A 105 10.13 5.21 -7.44
CA MET A 105 10.80 5.87 -6.34
C MET A 105 10.03 5.62 -5.05
N GLU A 106 10.72 5.15 -4.04
CA GLU A 106 10.15 4.93 -2.72
C GLU A 106 10.54 6.05 -1.79
N VAL A 107 9.57 6.53 -1.05
CA VAL A 107 9.75 7.61 -0.08
C VAL A 107 9.16 7.16 1.23
N SER A 108 9.88 7.38 2.32
CA SER A 108 9.36 7.15 3.66
C SER A 108 8.86 8.45 4.24
N ASP A 109 7.77 8.39 4.98
CA ASP A 109 7.17 9.57 5.58
C ASP A 109 6.35 9.20 6.81
N GLU A 110 5.77 10.25 7.43
CA GLU A 110 4.98 10.10 8.63
C GLU A 110 3.61 9.49 8.35
N TYR A 111 3.09 8.78 9.35
CA TYR A 111 1.75 8.24 9.31
C TYR A 111 0.83 8.95 10.27
N ILE A 112 -0.43 9.06 9.84
CA ILE A 112 -1.54 9.37 10.71
C ILE A 112 -2.49 8.18 10.63
N LEU A 113 -2.81 7.58 11.76
CA LEU A 113 -3.72 6.45 11.85
C LEU A 113 -5.11 6.96 12.22
N GLU A 114 -6.11 6.59 11.42
CA GLU A 114 -7.52 6.87 11.68
C GLU A 114 -8.35 5.60 11.54
N LYS A 115 -9.31 5.47 12.40
CA LYS A 115 -10.28 4.37 12.36
C LYS A 115 -11.63 4.82 11.87
#